data_d11944f899479a3e623ccc3ca92a811d
#
_entry.id   d11944f899479a3e623ccc3ca92a811d
#
_cell.length_a   1.000
_cell.length_b   1.000
_cell.length_c   1.000
_cell.angle_alpha   90.00
_cell.angle_beta   90.00
_cell.angle_gamma   90.00
#
_symmetry.space_group_name_H-M   'P 1'
#
loop_
_entity.id
_entity.type
_entity.pdbx_description
1 polymer ?
#
loop_
_entity_poly.entity_id
_entity_poly.type
_entity_poly.pdbx_seq_one_letter_code
_entity_poly.pdbx_strand_id
1 'polypeptide(L)'
;MTLLSVNLNKIAVLRNSRGDTEPDICRAARTCIEAGCGGITVHPRPDLRHVRPDDVRALAAVLRGRVEYNIEGNPFAAPRGAYPGLIALAREVRPTQVTLVPDSDGQITSDHGFDIQRDLERLRPLVAELGELGCRVSLFVDADNTTRAFEQAAAIGVQRIEIYTGPYAKAFAEDAPGPALEACVATARCAQQAGLAVNAGHDLSQANLGTFKAAIPGLAEVSIGHALIGEALYEGLAVTVRNYLQILR
;
A
#
# COMPACT_ATOMS: atom_id res chain seq x y z
N MET A 1 17.23 -5.34 -1.04
CA MET A 1 16.26 -6.41 -0.66
C MET A 1 14.88 -5.77 -0.64
N THR A 2 13.90 -6.38 -1.28
CA THR A 2 12.52 -5.86 -1.31
C THR A 2 11.85 -6.04 0.05
N LEU A 3 11.26 -4.98 0.60
CA LEU A 3 10.56 -5.01 1.88
C LEU A 3 9.15 -5.60 1.71
N LEU A 4 8.73 -6.47 2.63
CA LEU A 4 7.33 -6.90 2.75
C LEU A 4 6.61 -6.01 3.75
N SER A 5 5.61 -5.26 3.31
CA SER A 5 4.61 -4.58 4.13
C SER A 5 3.32 -5.39 4.14
N VAL A 6 2.85 -5.79 5.32
CA VAL A 6 1.61 -6.56 5.45
C VAL A 6 0.44 -5.61 5.63
N ASN A 7 -0.50 -5.62 4.67
CA ASN A 7 -1.72 -4.81 4.76
C ASN A 7 -2.78 -5.54 5.61
N LEU A 8 -3.16 -4.94 6.73
CA LEU A 8 -4.05 -5.54 7.73
C LEU A 8 -5.54 -5.24 7.54
N ASN A 9 -5.94 -4.60 6.43
CA ASN A 9 -7.34 -4.23 6.20
C ASN A 9 -8.30 -5.42 6.34
N LYS A 10 -7.92 -6.61 5.84
CA LYS A 10 -8.79 -7.79 5.89
C LYS A 10 -8.96 -8.38 7.29
N ILE A 11 -7.98 -8.21 8.17
CA ILE A 11 -8.13 -8.52 9.61
C ILE A 11 -9.23 -7.63 10.21
N ALA A 12 -9.20 -6.32 9.90
CA ALA A 12 -10.23 -5.40 10.38
C ALA A 12 -11.61 -5.67 9.77
N VAL A 13 -11.69 -6.07 8.49
CA VAL A 13 -12.96 -6.52 7.87
C VAL A 13 -13.56 -7.69 8.65
N LEU A 14 -12.74 -8.72 8.94
CA LEU A 14 -13.20 -9.90 9.67
C LEU A 14 -13.70 -9.53 11.07
N ARG A 15 -12.98 -8.68 11.82
CA ARG A 15 -13.42 -8.14 13.10
C ARG A 15 -14.76 -7.39 12.97
N ASN A 16 -14.86 -6.51 11.99
CA ASN A 16 -16.02 -5.65 11.81
C ASN A 16 -17.28 -6.43 11.41
N SER A 17 -17.13 -7.59 10.74
CA SER A 17 -18.26 -8.43 10.32
C SER A 17 -19.11 -8.91 11.50
N ARG A 18 -18.51 -8.95 12.72
CA ARG A 18 -19.21 -9.31 13.95
C ARG A 18 -19.44 -8.13 14.90
N GLY A 19 -18.77 -7.00 14.68
CA GLY A 19 -18.86 -5.84 15.57
C GLY A 19 -18.14 -6.01 16.90
N ASP A 20 -17.20 -6.94 16.98
CA ASP A 20 -16.42 -7.28 18.17
C ASP A 20 -15.01 -6.68 18.15
N THR A 21 -14.14 -7.09 19.08
CA THR A 21 -12.73 -6.73 19.19
C THR A 21 -11.80 -7.73 18.50
N GLU A 22 -12.24 -8.96 18.27
CA GLU A 22 -11.49 -10.02 17.61
C GLU A 22 -11.88 -10.20 16.14
N PRO A 23 -10.91 -10.54 15.26
CA PRO A 23 -9.46 -10.63 15.53
C PRO A 23 -8.82 -9.25 15.79
N ASP A 24 -7.98 -9.17 16.83
CA ASP A 24 -7.26 -7.96 17.23
C ASP A 24 -6.20 -7.59 16.19
N ILE A 25 -6.30 -6.38 15.62
CA ILE A 25 -5.41 -5.88 14.58
C ILE A 25 -3.98 -5.64 15.11
N CYS A 26 -3.83 -5.25 16.37
CA CYS A 26 -2.52 -5.04 16.99
C CYS A 26 -1.82 -6.38 17.27
N ARG A 27 -2.58 -7.42 17.63
CA ARG A 27 -2.06 -8.79 17.75
C ARG A 27 -1.61 -9.30 16.38
N ALA A 28 -2.39 -9.09 15.33
CA ALA A 28 -2.01 -9.46 13.97
C ALA A 28 -0.72 -8.74 13.53
N ALA A 29 -0.59 -7.43 13.81
CA ALA A 29 0.63 -6.68 13.54
C ALA A 29 1.85 -7.27 14.26
N ARG A 30 1.74 -7.58 15.55
CA ARG A 30 2.82 -8.23 16.33
C ARG A 30 3.23 -9.57 15.72
N THR A 31 2.25 -10.40 15.34
CA THR A 31 2.52 -11.69 14.67
C THR A 31 3.29 -11.51 13.36
N CYS A 32 2.92 -10.52 12.53
CA CYS A 32 3.64 -10.23 11.28
C CYS A 32 5.07 -9.76 11.53
N ILE A 33 5.28 -8.88 12.53
CA ILE A 33 6.61 -8.38 12.91
C ILE A 33 7.51 -9.53 13.41
N GLU A 34 6.98 -10.39 14.28
CA GLU A 34 7.69 -11.56 14.81
C GLU A 34 8.02 -12.58 13.71
N ALA A 35 7.20 -12.64 12.67
CA ALA A 35 7.47 -13.44 11.47
C ALA A 35 8.52 -12.81 10.54
N GLY A 36 8.88 -11.53 10.73
CA GLY A 36 9.97 -10.85 10.03
C GLY A 36 9.54 -9.84 8.96
N CYS A 37 8.26 -9.42 8.89
CA CYS A 37 7.86 -8.37 7.95
C CYS A 37 8.61 -7.05 8.27
N GLY A 38 8.88 -6.25 7.23
CA GLY A 38 9.56 -4.96 7.36
C GLY A 38 8.62 -3.78 7.49
N GLY A 39 7.32 -3.97 7.23
CA GLY A 39 6.30 -2.92 7.31
C GLY A 39 4.91 -3.45 7.59
N ILE A 40 4.05 -2.53 8.05
CA ILE A 40 2.61 -2.72 8.19
C ILE A 40 1.92 -1.60 7.43
N THR A 41 0.93 -1.98 6.63
CA THR A 41 0.09 -1.05 5.87
C THR A 41 -1.36 -1.12 6.33
N VAL A 42 -2.01 0.04 6.38
CA VAL A 42 -3.46 0.15 6.63
C VAL A 42 -4.09 1.23 5.76
N HIS A 43 -5.37 1.05 5.41
CA HIS A 43 -6.13 1.98 4.60
C HIS A 43 -7.43 2.38 5.32
N PRO A 44 -7.40 3.36 6.22
CA PRO A 44 -8.62 3.86 6.85
C PRO A 44 -9.49 4.57 5.80
N ARG A 45 -10.71 4.07 5.59
CA ARG A 45 -11.68 4.65 4.65
C ARG A 45 -12.76 5.47 5.37
N PRO A 46 -13.35 6.49 4.71
CA PRO A 46 -14.40 7.32 5.31
C PRO A 46 -15.63 6.55 5.79
N ASP A 47 -15.93 5.39 5.18
CA ASP A 47 -17.06 4.53 5.53
C ASP A 47 -16.77 3.54 6.67
N LEU A 48 -15.53 3.53 7.18
CA LEU A 48 -15.09 2.68 8.30
C LEU A 48 -15.28 1.17 8.07
N ARG A 49 -15.37 0.71 6.82
CA ARG A 49 -15.64 -0.69 6.48
C ARG A 49 -14.59 -1.68 7.00
N HIS A 50 -13.37 -1.21 7.25
CA HIS A 50 -12.29 -2.02 7.80
C HIS A 50 -11.51 -1.26 8.90
N VAL A 51 -10.29 -0.75 8.64
CA VAL A 51 -9.48 -0.04 9.62
C VAL A 51 -10.16 1.27 10.03
N ARG A 52 -10.25 1.48 11.35
CA ARG A 52 -10.84 2.67 11.97
C ARG A 52 -9.74 3.63 12.42
N PRO A 53 -10.02 4.91 12.65
CA PRO A 53 -9.02 5.86 13.17
C PRO A 53 -8.35 5.42 14.48
N ASP A 54 -9.09 4.77 15.38
CA ASP A 54 -8.53 4.24 16.63
C ASP A 54 -7.54 3.08 16.39
N ASP A 55 -7.78 2.25 15.36
CA ASP A 55 -6.82 1.23 14.94
C ASP A 55 -5.51 1.87 14.45
N VAL A 56 -5.62 2.98 13.69
CA VAL A 56 -4.46 3.71 13.19
C VAL A 56 -3.59 4.20 14.35
N ARG A 57 -4.21 4.78 15.39
CA ARG A 57 -3.53 5.26 16.60
C ARG A 57 -2.90 4.13 17.40
N ALA A 58 -3.65 3.04 17.61
CA ALA A 58 -3.18 1.88 18.35
C ALA A 58 -1.99 1.20 17.67
N LEU A 59 -2.06 1.04 16.33
CA LEU A 59 -0.96 0.49 15.53
C LEU A 59 0.28 1.38 15.58
N ALA A 60 0.14 2.72 15.53
CA ALA A 60 1.29 3.62 15.63
C ALA A 60 2.11 3.39 16.91
N ALA A 61 1.45 3.11 18.04
CA ALA A 61 2.11 2.80 19.30
C ALA A 61 2.84 1.43 19.25
N VAL A 62 2.26 0.43 18.58
CA VAL A 62 2.84 -0.92 18.45
C VAL A 62 4.04 -0.94 17.50
N LEU A 63 4.00 -0.15 16.42
CA LEU A 63 4.95 -0.22 15.30
C LEU A 63 6.18 0.69 15.48
N ARG A 64 6.05 1.75 16.32
CA ARG A 64 7.08 2.78 16.47
C ARG A 64 8.45 2.18 16.80
N GLY A 65 9.45 2.47 15.94
CA GLY A 65 10.83 2.00 16.10
C GLY A 65 11.06 0.51 15.83
N ARG A 66 10.04 -0.21 15.34
CA ARG A 66 10.14 -1.65 15.05
C ARG A 66 10.14 -1.96 13.57
N VAL A 67 9.16 -1.45 12.84
CA VAL A 67 8.97 -1.64 11.40
C VAL A 67 8.40 -0.38 10.77
N GLU A 68 8.43 -0.27 9.45
CA GLU A 68 7.78 0.84 8.74
C GLU A 68 6.26 0.81 8.91
N TYR A 69 5.66 1.99 9.04
CA TYR A 69 4.22 2.16 9.07
C TYR A 69 3.77 2.95 7.86
N ASN A 70 2.92 2.36 7.02
CA ASN A 70 2.31 2.99 5.85
C ASN A 70 0.81 3.18 6.08
N ILE A 71 0.30 4.39 5.87
CA ILE A 71 -1.13 4.69 5.86
C ILE A 71 -1.52 5.07 4.44
N GLU A 72 -2.52 4.39 3.90
CA GLU A 72 -3.05 4.65 2.56
C GLU A 72 -4.38 5.38 2.63
N GLY A 73 -4.72 6.12 1.59
CA GLY A 73 -6.05 6.67 1.43
C GLY A 73 -6.16 7.81 0.43
N ASN A 74 -7.41 8.23 0.20
CA ASN A 74 -7.69 9.39 -0.63
C ASN A 74 -7.42 10.68 0.15
N PRO A 75 -6.42 11.48 -0.27
CA PRO A 75 -6.08 12.73 0.43
C PRO A 75 -7.16 13.81 0.27
N PHE A 76 -8.09 13.64 -0.68
CA PHE A 76 -9.20 14.56 -0.94
C PHE A 76 -10.50 14.17 -0.24
N ALA A 77 -10.53 13.00 0.42
CA ALA A 77 -11.71 12.56 1.15
C ALA A 77 -11.97 13.47 2.36
N ALA A 78 -13.14 14.08 2.40
CA ALA A 78 -13.54 14.95 3.50
C ALA A 78 -13.74 14.15 4.82
N PRO A 79 -13.54 14.77 5.97
CA PRO A 79 -13.92 14.19 7.25
C PRO A 79 -15.40 13.76 7.25
N ARG A 80 -15.69 12.57 7.80
CA ARG A 80 -17.06 12.05 7.89
C ARG A 80 -17.21 11.13 9.10
N GLY A 81 -18.16 11.43 9.99
CA GLY A 81 -18.34 10.69 11.23
C GLY A 81 -17.07 10.66 12.07
N ALA A 82 -16.58 9.48 12.41
CA ALA A 82 -15.33 9.30 13.15
C ALA A 82 -14.07 9.40 12.28
N TYR A 83 -14.19 9.44 10.96
CA TYR A 83 -13.05 9.57 10.05
C TYR A 83 -12.61 11.04 9.92
N PRO A 84 -11.42 11.42 10.39
CA PRO A 84 -10.98 12.83 10.42
C PRO A 84 -10.32 13.29 9.10
N GLY A 85 -10.13 12.39 8.13
CA GLY A 85 -9.34 12.60 6.91
C GLY A 85 -7.93 12.00 7.00
N LEU A 86 -7.38 11.62 5.84
CA LEU A 86 -6.05 11.00 5.74
C LEU A 86 -4.95 11.89 6.32
N ILE A 87 -4.94 13.16 5.92
CA ILE A 87 -3.91 14.12 6.36
C ILE A 87 -3.98 14.36 7.87
N ALA A 88 -5.19 14.44 8.43
CA ALA A 88 -5.36 14.58 9.89
C ALA A 88 -4.79 13.36 10.63
N LEU A 89 -5.04 12.14 10.15
CA LEU A 89 -4.45 10.92 10.73
C LEU A 89 -2.91 10.94 10.61
N ALA A 90 -2.38 11.36 9.46
CA ALA A 90 -0.93 11.47 9.27
C ALA A 90 -0.29 12.48 10.25
N ARG A 91 -0.94 13.62 10.51
CA ARG A 91 -0.49 14.60 11.52
C ARG A 91 -0.44 14.00 12.92
N GLU A 92 -1.46 13.21 13.29
CA GLU A 92 -1.56 12.61 14.62
C GLU A 92 -0.47 11.56 14.86
N VAL A 93 -0.26 10.64 13.91
CA VAL A 93 0.57 9.45 14.16
C VAL A 93 1.95 9.51 13.52
N ARG A 94 2.17 10.40 12.55
CA ARG A 94 3.43 10.57 11.80
C ARG A 94 3.98 9.22 11.32
N PRO A 95 3.29 8.56 10.36
CA PRO A 95 3.73 7.27 9.85
C PRO A 95 5.03 7.44 9.06
N THR A 96 5.75 6.34 8.82
CA THR A 96 6.95 6.34 7.99
C THR A 96 6.62 6.71 6.55
N GLN A 97 5.48 6.23 6.05
CA GLN A 97 5.01 6.46 4.68
C GLN A 97 3.52 6.78 4.65
N VAL A 98 3.12 7.61 3.70
CA VAL A 98 1.73 7.81 3.32
C VAL A 98 1.60 7.51 1.83
N THR A 99 0.77 6.52 1.47
CA THR A 99 0.45 6.21 0.07
C THR A 99 -0.87 6.89 -0.29
N LEU A 100 -0.81 7.82 -1.22
CA LEU A 100 -1.97 8.55 -1.72
C LEU A 100 -2.67 7.72 -2.79
N VAL A 101 -3.98 7.49 -2.64
CA VAL A 101 -4.81 6.63 -3.51
C VAL A 101 -6.06 7.42 -3.93
N PRO A 102 -6.46 7.44 -5.21
CA PRO A 102 -7.59 8.25 -5.69
C PRO A 102 -8.97 7.59 -5.48
N ASP A 103 -9.13 6.83 -4.42
CA ASP A 103 -10.36 6.09 -4.12
C ASP A 103 -11.60 6.96 -4.00
N SER A 104 -12.73 6.44 -4.44
CA SER A 104 -14.05 7.00 -4.20
C SER A 104 -14.88 6.14 -3.24
N ASP A 105 -15.95 6.71 -2.69
CA ASP A 105 -16.86 6.01 -1.75
C ASP A 105 -17.56 4.79 -2.36
N GLY A 106 -17.81 4.81 -3.67
CA GLY A 106 -18.52 3.73 -4.38
C GLY A 106 -17.67 2.51 -4.73
N GLN A 107 -16.35 2.59 -4.55
CA GLN A 107 -15.44 1.50 -4.93
C GLN A 107 -15.35 0.44 -3.84
N ILE A 108 -15.41 -0.83 -4.24
CA ILE A 108 -15.20 -1.98 -3.32
C ILE A 108 -13.74 -2.05 -2.89
N THR A 109 -12.82 -1.77 -3.82
CA THR A 109 -11.37 -1.76 -3.60
C THR A 109 -10.74 -0.68 -4.47
N SER A 110 -9.45 -0.39 -4.26
CA SER A 110 -8.67 0.50 -5.13
C SER A 110 -8.46 -0.19 -6.48
N ASP A 111 -9.02 0.35 -7.55
CA ASP A 111 -9.05 -0.26 -8.88
C ASP A 111 -8.41 0.61 -9.98
N HIS A 112 -7.85 1.76 -9.60
CA HIS A 112 -7.09 2.64 -10.48
C HIS A 112 -6.16 3.55 -9.68
N GLY A 113 -5.12 4.07 -10.34
CA GLY A 113 -4.15 5.00 -9.80
C GLY A 113 -4.47 6.48 -10.09
N PHE A 114 -3.61 7.37 -9.59
CA PHE A 114 -3.67 8.79 -9.92
C PHE A 114 -3.27 9.05 -11.39
N ASP A 115 -4.03 9.89 -12.07
CA ASP A 115 -3.56 10.60 -13.24
C ASP A 115 -2.66 11.77 -12.77
N ILE A 116 -1.35 11.53 -12.79
CA ILE A 116 -0.37 12.48 -12.24
C ILE A 116 -0.49 13.85 -12.95
N GLN A 117 -0.69 13.90 -14.27
CA GLN A 117 -0.75 15.15 -15.01
C GLN A 117 -1.97 15.99 -14.62
N ARG A 118 -3.12 15.33 -14.44
CA ARG A 118 -4.38 15.98 -14.05
C ARG A 118 -4.35 16.45 -12.60
N ASP A 119 -3.82 15.61 -11.70
CA ASP A 119 -3.98 15.80 -10.26
C ASP A 119 -2.78 16.51 -9.61
N LEU A 120 -1.69 16.76 -10.33
CA LEU A 120 -0.42 17.29 -9.83
C LEU A 120 -0.57 18.52 -8.93
N GLU A 121 -1.29 19.54 -9.41
CA GLU A 121 -1.41 20.82 -8.69
C GLU A 121 -2.27 20.67 -7.42
N ARG A 122 -3.21 19.74 -7.40
CA ARG A 122 -4.00 19.43 -6.23
C ARG A 122 -3.20 18.62 -5.19
N LEU A 123 -2.30 17.76 -5.66
CA LEU A 123 -1.42 16.94 -4.81
C LEU A 123 -0.29 17.77 -4.17
N ARG A 124 0.23 18.77 -4.86
CA ARG A 124 1.38 19.58 -4.44
C ARG A 124 1.33 20.06 -2.98
N PRO A 125 0.28 20.75 -2.51
CA PRO A 125 0.23 21.23 -1.12
C PRO A 125 0.17 20.07 -0.11
N LEU A 126 -0.47 18.97 -0.45
CA LEU A 126 -0.61 17.81 0.45
C LEU A 126 0.70 17.03 0.55
N VAL A 127 1.42 16.88 -0.56
CA VAL A 127 2.74 16.26 -0.58
C VAL A 127 3.75 17.10 0.23
N ALA A 128 3.72 18.43 0.07
CA ALA A 128 4.56 19.33 0.85
C ALA A 128 4.30 19.20 2.36
N GLU A 129 3.03 19.22 2.76
CA GLU A 129 2.65 19.06 4.16
C GLU A 129 3.09 17.70 4.74
N LEU A 130 2.88 16.61 4.01
CA LEU A 130 3.32 15.28 4.46
C LEU A 130 4.85 15.20 4.59
N GLY A 131 5.57 15.85 3.67
CA GLY A 131 7.04 16.00 3.75
C GLY A 131 7.49 16.76 5.00
N GLU A 132 6.82 17.85 5.37
CA GLU A 132 7.08 18.62 6.60
C GLU A 132 6.81 17.80 7.87
N LEU A 133 5.86 16.87 7.83
CA LEU A 133 5.61 15.92 8.92
C LEU A 133 6.67 14.82 9.03
N GLY A 134 7.61 14.75 8.06
CA GLY A 134 8.64 13.71 7.97
C GLY A 134 8.15 12.40 7.38
N CYS A 135 6.99 12.40 6.72
CA CYS A 135 6.44 11.23 6.06
C CYS A 135 7.01 11.08 4.64
N ARG A 136 7.38 9.88 4.27
CA ARG A 136 7.66 9.53 2.87
C ARG A 136 6.35 9.46 2.09
N VAL A 137 6.26 10.15 0.95
CA VAL A 137 5.06 10.15 0.12
C VAL A 137 5.19 9.17 -1.03
N SER A 138 4.21 8.29 -1.18
CA SER A 138 4.04 7.36 -2.29
C SER A 138 2.74 7.67 -3.03
N LEU A 139 2.75 7.58 -4.37
CA LEU A 139 1.54 7.70 -5.20
C LEU A 139 1.13 6.33 -5.74
N PHE A 140 -0.13 5.95 -5.55
CA PHE A 140 -0.72 4.78 -6.20
C PHE A 140 -1.01 5.13 -7.67
N VAL A 141 -0.46 4.34 -8.62
CA VAL A 141 -0.46 4.65 -10.05
C VAL A 141 -0.79 3.42 -10.90
N ASP A 142 -1.42 3.64 -12.04
CA ASP A 142 -1.58 2.62 -13.07
C ASP A 142 -0.27 2.35 -13.81
N ALA A 143 -0.17 1.20 -14.46
CA ALA A 143 1.02 0.77 -15.19
C ALA A 143 1.08 1.35 -16.62
N ASP A 144 0.82 2.66 -16.77
CA ASP A 144 0.76 3.38 -18.05
C ASP A 144 1.45 4.76 -18.03
N ASN A 145 2.11 5.11 -16.93
CA ASN A 145 2.71 6.43 -16.73
C ASN A 145 4.05 6.60 -17.45
N THR A 146 4.36 7.86 -17.81
CA THR A 146 5.58 8.25 -18.50
C THR A 146 6.64 8.76 -17.54
N THR A 147 7.92 8.74 -17.96
CA THR A 147 9.05 9.33 -17.20
C THR A 147 8.76 10.78 -16.84
N ARG A 148 8.22 11.58 -17.79
CA ARG A 148 7.89 13.00 -17.55
C ARG A 148 6.85 13.19 -16.44
N ALA A 149 5.83 12.35 -16.36
CA ALA A 149 4.85 12.41 -15.28
C ALA A 149 5.52 12.15 -13.92
N PHE A 150 6.41 11.16 -13.85
CA PHE A 150 7.15 10.86 -12.63
C PHE A 150 8.19 11.94 -12.26
N GLU A 151 8.86 12.57 -13.22
CA GLU A 151 9.72 13.74 -12.96
C GLU A 151 8.92 14.89 -12.33
N GLN A 152 7.70 15.13 -12.81
CA GLN A 152 6.81 16.14 -12.23
C GLN A 152 6.37 15.75 -10.80
N ALA A 153 6.06 14.47 -10.54
CA ALA A 153 5.75 13.99 -9.21
C ALA A 153 6.95 14.12 -8.25
N ALA A 154 8.15 13.77 -8.71
CA ALA A 154 9.38 13.94 -7.93
C ALA A 154 9.64 15.41 -7.60
N ALA A 155 9.40 16.31 -8.55
CA ALA A 155 9.60 17.75 -8.38
C ALA A 155 8.69 18.39 -7.31
N ILE A 156 7.54 17.79 -6.99
CA ILE A 156 6.67 18.25 -5.90
C ILE A 156 6.97 17.56 -4.56
N GLY A 157 7.94 16.62 -4.50
CA GLY A 157 8.38 15.97 -3.26
C GLY A 157 7.90 14.53 -3.07
N VAL A 158 7.28 13.89 -4.08
CA VAL A 158 7.00 12.47 -4.07
C VAL A 158 8.31 11.69 -4.09
N GLN A 159 8.42 10.65 -3.27
CA GLN A 159 9.62 9.81 -3.19
C GLN A 159 9.42 8.40 -3.72
N ARG A 160 8.18 7.91 -3.75
CA ARG A 160 7.85 6.59 -4.26
C ARG A 160 6.60 6.59 -5.12
N ILE A 161 6.49 5.58 -5.94
CA ILE A 161 5.21 5.19 -6.54
C ILE A 161 4.86 3.79 -6.09
N GLU A 162 3.57 3.46 -6.08
CA GLU A 162 3.08 2.11 -5.91
C GLU A 162 2.28 1.70 -7.15
N ILE A 163 2.79 0.70 -7.88
CA ILE A 163 2.15 0.22 -9.11
C ILE A 163 0.93 -0.62 -8.74
N TYR A 164 -0.23 -0.29 -9.30
CA TYR A 164 -1.43 -1.11 -9.26
C TYR A 164 -1.23 -2.40 -10.07
N THR A 165 -1.32 -3.54 -9.41
CA THR A 165 -0.99 -4.85 -10.01
C THR A 165 -2.22 -5.68 -10.39
N GLY A 166 -3.43 -5.14 -10.29
CA GLY A 166 -4.66 -5.86 -10.63
C GLY A 166 -4.68 -6.43 -12.04
N PRO A 167 -4.37 -5.66 -13.10
CA PRO A 167 -4.30 -6.17 -14.46
C PRO A 167 -3.28 -7.31 -14.64
N TYR A 168 -2.11 -7.20 -13.98
CA TYR A 168 -1.10 -8.27 -13.99
C TYR A 168 -1.61 -9.53 -13.30
N ALA A 169 -2.17 -9.40 -12.10
CA ALA A 169 -2.67 -10.55 -11.34
C ALA A 169 -3.80 -11.30 -12.09
N LYS A 170 -4.69 -10.55 -12.74
CA LYS A 170 -5.73 -11.13 -13.60
C LYS A 170 -5.14 -11.86 -14.78
N ALA A 171 -4.24 -11.24 -15.53
CA ALA A 171 -3.58 -11.86 -16.69
C ALA A 171 -2.75 -13.08 -16.27
N PHE A 172 -2.12 -13.07 -15.09
CA PHE A 172 -1.40 -14.21 -14.55
C PHE A 172 -2.32 -15.39 -14.27
N ALA A 173 -3.50 -15.16 -13.73
CA ALA A 173 -4.50 -16.21 -13.50
C ALA A 173 -5.09 -16.81 -14.80
N GLU A 174 -4.96 -16.09 -15.93
CA GLU A 174 -5.37 -16.52 -17.28
C GLU A 174 -4.20 -17.10 -18.08
N ASP A 175 -3.05 -17.39 -17.44
CA ASP A 175 -1.81 -17.89 -18.07
C ASP A 175 -1.23 -16.97 -19.18
N ALA A 176 -1.56 -15.68 -19.15
CA ALA A 176 -1.16 -14.70 -20.16
C ALA A 176 -0.56 -13.39 -19.56
N PRO A 177 0.38 -13.47 -18.60
CA PRO A 177 0.85 -12.29 -17.87
C PRO A 177 1.68 -11.30 -18.71
N GLY A 178 2.20 -11.70 -19.87
CA GLY A 178 3.24 -10.99 -20.63
C GLY A 178 2.98 -9.50 -20.79
N PRO A 179 1.95 -9.05 -21.51
CA PRO A 179 1.72 -7.62 -21.76
C PRO A 179 1.50 -6.79 -20.51
N ALA A 180 0.77 -7.33 -19.51
CA ALA A 180 0.51 -6.63 -18.26
C ALA A 180 1.77 -6.54 -17.38
N LEU A 181 2.61 -7.57 -17.37
CA LEU A 181 3.91 -7.54 -16.71
C LEU A 181 4.86 -6.54 -17.38
N GLU A 182 4.91 -6.53 -18.72
CA GLU A 182 5.72 -5.58 -19.49
C GLU A 182 5.31 -4.13 -19.19
N ALA A 183 4.02 -3.83 -19.07
CA ALA A 183 3.52 -2.51 -18.68
C ALA A 183 4.02 -2.13 -17.28
N CYS A 184 3.95 -3.04 -16.29
CA CYS A 184 4.49 -2.80 -14.96
C CYS A 184 6.00 -2.56 -14.98
N VAL A 185 6.75 -3.35 -15.76
CA VAL A 185 8.22 -3.18 -15.92
C VAL A 185 8.56 -1.85 -16.56
N ALA A 186 7.85 -1.45 -17.61
CA ALA A 186 8.05 -0.16 -18.26
C ALA A 186 7.78 1.00 -17.29
N THR A 187 6.66 0.96 -16.57
CA THR A 187 6.30 1.96 -15.55
C THR A 187 7.34 2.03 -14.44
N ALA A 188 7.79 0.89 -13.91
CA ALA A 188 8.85 0.84 -12.90
C ALA A 188 10.14 1.50 -13.39
N ARG A 189 10.54 1.22 -14.62
CA ARG A 189 11.74 1.79 -15.25
C ARG A 189 11.62 3.31 -15.41
N CYS A 190 10.45 3.80 -15.87
CA CYS A 190 10.19 5.24 -15.97
C CYS A 190 10.28 5.95 -14.61
N ALA A 191 9.71 5.35 -13.55
CA ALA A 191 9.77 5.90 -12.20
C ALA A 191 11.21 5.93 -11.66
N GLN A 192 11.97 4.85 -11.86
CA GLN A 192 13.39 4.78 -11.45
C GLN A 192 14.25 5.81 -12.19
N GLN A 193 14.01 6.03 -13.49
CA GLN A 193 14.69 7.07 -14.26
C GLN A 193 14.39 8.48 -13.74
N ALA A 194 13.18 8.70 -13.21
CA ALA A 194 12.81 9.95 -12.57
C ALA A 194 13.32 10.08 -11.11
N GLY A 195 14.08 9.09 -10.61
CA GLY A 195 14.63 9.09 -9.24
C GLY A 195 13.65 8.63 -8.17
N LEU A 196 12.49 8.08 -8.54
CA LEU A 196 11.51 7.55 -7.58
C LEU A 196 11.81 6.07 -7.27
N ALA A 197 11.63 5.68 -6.02
CA ALA A 197 11.62 4.26 -5.67
C ALA A 197 10.26 3.64 -6.02
N VAL A 198 10.27 2.34 -6.31
CA VAL A 198 9.10 1.61 -6.80
C VAL A 198 8.61 0.65 -5.74
N ASN A 199 7.35 0.84 -5.34
CA ASN A 199 6.56 -0.13 -4.59
C ASN A 199 5.55 -0.79 -5.54
N ALA A 200 5.01 -1.92 -5.13
CA ALA A 200 3.89 -2.59 -5.80
C ALA A 200 3.01 -3.29 -4.76
N GLY A 201 1.78 -3.57 -5.12
CA GLY A 201 0.89 -4.22 -4.16
C GLY A 201 -0.46 -4.59 -4.72
N HIS A 202 -1.46 -4.61 -3.83
CA HIS A 202 -2.86 -4.86 -4.03
C HIS A 202 -3.19 -6.34 -4.34
N ASP A 203 -2.88 -6.87 -5.53
CA ASP A 203 -3.28 -8.21 -5.98
C ASP A 203 -2.12 -9.21 -6.11
N LEU A 204 -0.95 -8.89 -5.56
CA LEU A 204 0.16 -9.84 -5.49
C LEU A 204 -0.14 -10.96 -4.48
N SER A 205 0.28 -12.20 -4.82
CA SER A 205 0.07 -13.41 -4.06
C SER A 205 1.33 -14.28 -4.06
N GLN A 206 1.38 -15.35 -3.26
CA GLN A 206 2.49 -16.32 -3.32
C GLN A 206 2.70 -16.88 -4.73
N ALA A 207 1.64 -17.02 -5.53
CA ALA A 207 1.71 -17.57 -6.87
C ALA A 207 2.40 -16.64 -7.88
N ASN A 208 2.12 -15.33 -7.85
CA ASN A 208 2.55 -14.40 -8.89
C ASN A 208 3.71 -13.47 -8.50
N LEU A 209 4.00 -13.32 -7.20
CA LEU A 209 5.00 -12.40 -6.67
C LEU A 209 6.42 -12.70 -7.18
N GLY A 210 6.80 -13.97 -7.28
CA GLY A 210 8.14 -14.36 -7.69
C GLY A 210 8.46 -13.87 -9.11
N THR A 211 7.55 -14.08 -10.05
CA THR A 211 7.65 -13.60 -11.44
C THR A 211 7.70 -12.08 -11.50
N PHE A 212 6.83 -11.39 -10.75
CA PHE A 212 6.79 -9.94 -10.69
C PHE A 212 8.11 -9.35 -10.17
N LYS A 213 8.59 -9.84 -9.02
CA LYS A 213 9.83 -9.37 -8.38
C LYS A 213 11.05 -9.58 -9.28
N ALA A 214 11.13 -10.72 -9.96
CA ALA A 214 12.23 -11.03 -10.87
C ALA A 214 12.27 -10.08 -12.09
N ALA A 215 11.11 -9.62 -12.55
CA ALA A 215 10.98 -8.73 -13.70
C ALA A 215 11.30 -7.24 -13.36
N ILE A 216 11.23 -6.83 -12.09
CA ILE A 216 11.43 -5.43 -11.66
C ILE A 216 12.65 -5.33 -10.73
N PRO A 217 13.87 -5.19 -11.26
CA PRO A 217 15.05 -4.93 -10.44
C PRO A 217 14.90 -3.64 -9.63
N GLY A 218 15.30 -3.68 -8.36
CA GLY A 218 15.21 -2.52 -7.48
C GLY A 218 13.80 -2.24 -6.93
N LEU A 219 12.87 -3.19 -7.03
CA LEU A 219 11.58 -3.11 -6.33
C LEU A 219 11.84 -2.91 -4.84
N ALA A 220 11.38 -1.78 -4.29
CA ALA A 220 11.70 -1.35 -2.92
C ALA A 220 10.81 -2.03 -1.89
N GLU A 221 9.51 -2.14 -2.17
CA GLU A 221 8.52 -2.65 -1.24
C GLU A 221 7.38 -3.35 -1.98
N VAL A 222 6.78 -4.36 -1.35
CA VAL A 222 5.49 -4.89 -1.74
C VAL A 222 4.51 -4.79 -0.57
N SER A 223 3.32 -4.20 -0.82
CA SER A 223 2.22 -4.06 0.15
C SER A 223 1.12 -5.07 -0.19
N ILE A 224 0.99 -6.15 0.59
CA ILE A 224 0.10 -7.27 0.26
C ILE A 224 -0.92 -7.47 1.38
N GLY A 225 -2.21 -7.47 1.01
CA GLY A 225 -3.32 -7.60 1.95
C GLY A 225 -4.23 -8.77 1.66
N HIS A 226 -5.08 -8.65 0.65
CA HIS A 226 -6.17 -9.62 0.44
C HIS A 226 -5.67 -11.04 0.24
N ALA A 227 -4.72 -11.25 -0.65
CA ALA A 227 -4.15 -12.57 -0.91
C ALA A 227 -3.46 -13.13 0.33
N LEU A 228 -2.56 -12.36 0.96
CA LEU A 228 -1.82 -12.80 2.14
C LEU A 228 -2.75 -13.22 3.29
N ILE A 229 -3.79 -12.42 3.59
CA ILE A 229 -4.72 -12.76 4.67
C ILE A 229 -5.63 -13.93 4.27
N GLY A 230 -6.04 -14.03 3.01
CA GLY A 230 -6.79 -15.18 2.48
C GLY A 230 -6.01 -16.49 2.61
N GLU A 231 -4.75 -16.51 2.22
CA GLU A 231 -3.83 -17.65 2.35
C GLU A 231 -3.58 -17.98 3.83
N ALA A 232 -3.46 -16.95 4.68
CA ALA A 232 -3.24 -17.13 6.12
C ALA A 232 -4.39 -17.81 6.85
N LEU A 233 -5.61 -17.80 6.31
CA LEU A 233 -6.74 -18.58 6.88
C LEU A 233 -6.49 -20.09 6.84
N TYR A 234 -5.68 -20.55 5.90
CA TYR A 234 -5.36 -21.97 5.73
C TYR A 234 -3.98 -22.33 6.27
N GLU A 235 -3.00 -21.44 6.16
CA GLU A 235 -1.60 -21.69 6.52
C GLU A 235 -1.23 -21.19 7.93
N GLY A 236 -1.97 -20.19 8.43
CA GLY A 236 -1.65 -19.42 9.62
C GLY A 236 -0.76 -18.21 9.30
N LEU A 237 -1.09 -17.05 9.89
CA LEU A 237 -0.53 -15.74 9.53
C LEU A 237 1.02 -15.69 9.56
N ALA A 238 1.64 -16.22 10.61
CA ALA A 238 3.09 -16.20 10.73
C ALA A 238 3.80 -17.08 9.67
N VAL A 239 3.18 -18.19 9.26
CA VAL A 239 3.71 -19.07 8.20
C VAL A 239 3.63 -18.37 6.87
N THR A 240 2.47 -17.83 6.53
CA THR A 240 2.24 -17.10 5.27
C THR A 240 3.21 -15.92 5.11
N VAL A 241 3.40 -15.11 6.16
CA VAL A 241 4.39 -14.01 6.13
C VAL A 241 5.79 -14.53 5.81
N ARG A 242 6.23 -15.64 6.44
CA ARG A 242 7.55 -16.24 6.14
C ARG A 242 7.63 -16.77 4.72
N ASN A 243 6.57 -17.34 4.16
CA ASN A 243 6.54 -17.79 2.77
C ASN A 243 6.75 -16.62 1.80
N TYR A 244 6.05 -15.49 2.00
CA TYR A 244 6.27 -14.27 1.22
C TYR A 244 7.71 -13.76 1.33
N LEU A 245 8.28 -13.76 2.53
CA LEU A 245 9.67 -13.35 2.74
C LEU A 245 10.68 -14.28 2.03
N GLN A 246 10.38 -15.57 1.89
CA GLN A 246 11.22 -16.49 1.11
C GLN A 246 11.18 -16.17 -0.38
N ILE A 247 10.02 -15.84 -0.94
CA ILE A 247 9.87 -15.42 -2.34
C ILE A 247 10.65 -14.11 -2.62
N LEU A 248 10.71 -13.23 -1.64
CA LEU A 248 11.39 -11.93 -1.75
C LEU A 248 12.92 -11.98 -1.56
N ARG A 249 13.48 -13.10 -1.20
CA ARG A 249 14.94 -13.31 -1.13
C ARG A 249 15.55 -13.43 -2.52
#